data_1656c9e0f7181fb8cb85e0a0f0e751cd
#
_entry.id   1656c9e0f7181fb8cb85e0a0f0e751cd
#
_cell.length_a   1.000
_cell.length_b   1.000
_cell.length_c   1.000
_cell.angle_alpha   90.00
_cell.angle_beta   90.00
_cell.angle_gamma   90.00
#
_symmetry.space_group_name_H-M   'P 1'
#
loop_
_entity.id
_entity.type
_entity.pdbx_description
1 polymer ?
#
loop_
_entity_poly.entity_id
_entity_poly.type
_entity_poly.pdbx_seq_one_letter_code
_entity_poly.pdbx_strand_id
1 'polypeptide(L)'
;MAEEHVRFPWEAYHRDGLISRRQFVKLTTTLGAAATIGSGVASQPAPARAAVAPAAKQVLRYPDFEPLNFDPATMESRREILIGMALFDPLITFDVAGHAVPVAAKSWDVSADGLTYTFHLRPGMLWSDGHPVTATDYEYAWKRVADPDTASDYASAFYPIKGALDFNKGKTKDRDSVAVKAVDAHTLRVVLAEPAAYFPRLVSTWNYLPVPRWQIDKYGKKWVEAGNHVGNGMFMLQKWDHDREMVIVANPKYWGTKPTLQRVVYTITDDPFRTSLPAFENNELDVTDQIQPGDIDRVRKDPKLSPQLQKYRWSGTAMIFCDTTNAKSPLSKVKVRQALYLALDHKRIAAQVLRGIYDPASTITPPGTIGYLATPPVSGGADKARQLLAEAGYPDGKGFPDFKLVWGKLVTYDLTAQAMQQMWQDTLKINVTLQRMEGKEYQAAFNSYAKQPYECYLDRWGSDYEDPANWANILFDSEQDFFHTRWRNDQYDSLVRKGSAEGNAAKRKQLYESAEGILNTELPAIPVYHLGVIVAVKPWVQGFRLPPAAAAWYGTFGRVSILDH
;
A
#
# COMPACT_ATOMS: atom_id res chain seq x y z
N MET A 1 12.10 -22.55 -36.78
CA MET A 1 12.52 -21.27 -36.18
C MET A 1 11.87 -21.25 -34.82
N ALA A 2 12.69 -21.28 -33.77
CA ALA A 2 12.30 -21.60 -32.42
C ALA A 2 11.62 -20.39 -31.74
N GLU A 3 10.44 -20.64 -31.18
CA GLU A 3 9.81 -19.75 -30.19
C GLU A 3 10.68 -19.74 -28.93
N GLU A 4 11.33 -18.64 -28.62
CA GLU A 4 11.93 -18.40 -27.31
C GLU A 4 10.82 -18.14 -26.32
N HIS A 5 10.34 -19.21 -25.70
CA HIS A 5 9.54 -19.11 -24.49
C HIS A 5 10.41 -18.55 -23.35
N VAL A 6 9.97 -17.45 -22.78
CA VAL A 6 10.46 -16.96 -21.48
C VAL A 6 10.36 -18.13 -20.48
N ARG A 7 11.47 -18.80 -20.24
CA ARG A 7 11.55 -19.91 -19.28
C ARG A 7 11.44 -19.32 -17.87
N PHE A 8 10.27 -19.45 -17.29
CA PHE A 8 10.18 -19.40 -15.83
C PHE A 8 11.08 -20.50 -15.27
N PRO A 9 11.93 -20.23 -14.29
CA PRO A 9 12.87 -21.20 -13.76
C PRO A 9 12.16 -22.23 -12.87
N TRP A 10 11.39 -23.13 -13.48
CA TRP A 10 10.74 -24.24 -12.76
C TRP A 10 11.78 -25.16 -12.10
N GLU A 11 13.01 -25.22 -12.66
CA GLU A 11 14.12 -26.02 -12.12
C GLU A 11 14.57 -25.57 -10.73
N ALA A 12 14.41 -24.29 -10.39
CA ALA A 12 14.64 -23.80 -9.03
C ALA A 12 13.61 -24.36 -8.04
N TYR A 13 12.34 -24.43 -8.44
CA TYR A 13 11.25 -24.94 -7.60
C TYR A 13 11.27 -26.46 -7.42
N HIS A 14 11.77 -27.20 -8.41
CA HIS A 14 11.89 -28.67 -8.35
C HIS A 14 13.08 -29.12 -7.49
N ARG A 15 14.17 -28.35 -7.48
CA ARG A 15 15.37 -28.67 -6.69
C ARG A 15 15.12 -28.57 -5.19
N ASP A 16 14.19 -27.74 -4.78
CA ASP A 16 13.87 -27.45 -3.37
C ASP A 16 12.64 -28.22 -2.85
N GLY A 17 12.08 -29.17 -3.61
CA GLY A 17 11.02 -30.09 -3.15
C GLY A 17 9.63 -29.48 -2.97
N LEU A 18 9.39 -28.26 -3.43
CA LEU A 18 8.18 -27.49 -3.12
C LEU A 18 6.93 -27.89 -3.93
N ILE A 19 7.10 -28.41 -5.17
CA ILE A 19 5.99 -28.97 -5.97
C ILE A 19 6.46 -30.11 -6.87
N SER A 20 5.62 -31.12 -7.11
CA SER A 20 5.92 -32.18 -8.06
C SER A 20 5.62 -31.76 -9.49
N ARG A 21 6.34 -32.33 -10.47
CA ARG A 21 6.13 -32.11 -11.92
C ARG A 21 4.66 -32.30 -12.33
N ARG A 22 3.95 -33.20 -11.66
CA ARG A 22 2.54 -33.53 -11.93
C ARG A 22 1.58 -32.45 -11.41
N GLN A 23 1.95 -31.74 -10.35
CA GLN A 23 1.20 -30.58 -9.81
C GLN A 23 1.40 -29.34 -10.68
N PHE A 24 2.62 -29.14 -11.18
CA PHE A 24 2.93 -28.04 -12.10
C PHE A 24 2.18 -28.17 -13.44
N VAL A 25 2.17 -29.37 -14.04
CA VAL A 25 1.45 -29.63 -15.30
C VAL A 25 -0.07 -29.48 -15.12
N LYS A 26 -0.64 -29.84 -13.97
CA LYS A 26 -2.06 -29.59 -13.69
C LYS A 26 -2.41 -28.11 -13.59
N LEU A 27 -1.54 -27.27 -13.02
CA LEU A 27 -1.75 -25.81 -12.96
C LEU A 27 -1.71 -25.14 -14.33
N THR A 28 -0.84 -25.59 -15.24
CA THR A 28 -0.70 -25.01 -16.57
C THR A 28 -1.77 -25.49 -17.57
N THR A 29 -2.32 -26.69 -17.40
CA THR A 29 -3.40 -27.23 -18.25
C THR A 29 -4.80 -26.71 -17.91
N THR A 30 -5.02 -26.18 -16.71
CA THR A 30 -6.34 -25.62 -16.31
C THR A 30 -6.54 -24.20 -16.84
N LEU A 31 -5.50 -23.51 -17.30
CA LEU A 31 -5.56 -22.16 -17.89
C LEU A 31 -5.66 -22.16 -19.44
N GLY A 32 -5.58 -23.36 -20.07
CA GLY A 32 -5.56 -23.50 -21.53
C GLY A 32 -6.86 -23.99 -22.20
N ALA A 33 -7.94 -24.25 -21.47
CA ALA A 33 -9.12 -24.90 -22.00
C ALA A 33 -10.42 -24.07 -21.89
N ALA A 34 -10.38 -22.82 -22.39
CA ALA A 34 -11.61 -22.05 -22.59
C ALA A 34 -11.44 -21.03 -23.72
N ALA A 35 -11.27 -21.50 -24.96
CA ALA A 35 -11.58 -20.73 -26.17
C ALA A 35 -11.45 -21.59 -27.42
N THR A 36 -12.49 -22.36 -27.77
CA THR A 36 -12.75 -22.72 -29.17
C THR A 36 -14.23 -22.96 -29.35
N ILE A 37 -14.96 -21.96 -29.80
CA ILE A 37 -16.13 -22.10 -30.68
C ILE A 37 -16.16 -20.88 -31.62
N GLY A 38 -15.87 -21.10 -32.89
CA GLY A 38 -16.52 -20.64 -34.11
C GLY A 38 -16.44 -19.19 -34.50
N SER A 39 -15.59 -18.88 -35.45
CA SER A 39 -15.97 -18.44 -36.82
C SER A 39 -14.74 -17.94 -37.56
N GLY A 40 -14.50 -18.50 -38.73
CA GLY A 40 -13.35 -18.19 -39.57
C GLY A 40 -13.39 -16.77 -40.13
N VAL A 41 -12.47 -15.97 -39.65
CA VAL A 41 -11.94 -14.80 -40.35
C VAL A 41 -10.42 -15.02 -40.36
N ALA A 42 -9.86 -15.18 -41.57
CA ALA A 42 -8.42 -15.27 -41.74
C ALA A 42 -7.79 -13.96 -41.32
N SER A 43 -7.27 -13.92 -40.09
CA SER A 43 -6.44 -12.81 -39.60
C SER A 43 -5.07 -12.94 -40.25
N GLN A 44 -4.71 -11.97 -41.07
CA GLN A 44 -3.32 -11.80 -41.49
C GLN A 44 -2.44 -11.65 -40.24
N PRO A 45 -1.29 -12.30 -40.16
CA PRO A 45 -0.36 -12.11 -39.06
C PRO A 45 0.07 -10.64 -39.02
N ALA A 46 -0.14 -9.98 -37.92
CA ALA A 46 0.41 -8.65 -37.69
C ALA A 46 1.92 -8.71 -37.89
N PRO A 47 2.54 -7.73 -38.57
CA PRO A 47 3.97 -7.72 -38.76
C PRO A 47 4.67 -7.83 -37.41
N ALA A 48 5.55 -8.83 -37.27
CA ALA A 48 6.39 -8.99 -36.11
C ALA A 48 7.18 -7.68 -35.90
N ARG A 49 6.86 -6.94 -34.88
CA ARG A 49 7.63 -5.76 -34.49
C ARG A 49 9.04 -6.27 -34.19
N ALA A 50 10.04 -5.80 -34.93
CA ALA A 50 11.44 -6.12 -34.63
C ALA A 50 11.69 -5.80 -33.15
N ALA A 51 12.24 -6.77 -32.42
CA ALA A 51 12.58 -6.55 -31.02
C ALA A 51 13.63 -5.43 -30.96
N VAL A 52 13.28 -4.30 -30.37
CA VAL A 52 14.21 -3.18 -30.16
C VAL A 52 15.25 -3.65 -29.14
N ALA A 53 16.53 -3.45 -29.45
CA ALA A 53 17.62 -3.84 -28.57
C ALA A 53 17.60 -3.03 -27.25
N PRO A 54 18.12 -3.59 -26.14
CA PRO A 54 18.31 -2.81 -24.92
C PRO A 54 19.26 -1.63 -25.16
N ALA A 55 18.95 -0.45 -24.57
CA ALA A 55 19.84 0.69 -24.66
C ALA A 55 21.21 0.41 -24.02
N ALA A 56 22.27 0.99 -24.58
CA ALA A 56 23.62 0.89 -24.03
C ALA A 56 23.71 1.46 -22.61
N LYS A 57 22.87 2.45 -22.29
CA LYS A 57 22.76 3.06 -20.95
C LYS A 57 21.40 2.70 -20.36
N GLN A 58 21.41 1.87 -19.34
CA GLN A 58 20.22 1.46 -18.59
C GLN A 58 19.95 2.46 -17.46
N VAL A 59 19.39 3.64 -17.79
CA VAL A 59 19.10 4.75 -16.87
C VAL A 59 17.62 5.09 -16.92
N LEU A 60 16.95 5.09 -15.76
CA LEU A 60 15.58 5.55 -15.60
C LEU A 60 15.59 6.93 -14.95
N ARG A 61 14.89 7.91 -15.54
CA ARG A 61 14.70 9.26 -15.00
C ARG A 61 13.30 9.34 -14.40
N TYR A 62 13.23 9.55 -13.09
CA TYR A 62 12.02 9.46 -12.29
C TYR A 62 11.78 10.75 -11.49
N PRO A 63 10.56 11.29 -11.41
CA PRO A 63 10.26 12.46 -10.57
C PRO A 63 9.97 12.01 -9.13
N ASP A 64 10.41 12.80 -8.16
CA ASP A 64 9.95 12.60 -6.78
C ASP A 64 9.98 13.91 -6.00
N PHE A 65 9.40 13.87 -4.80
CA PHE A 65 9.60 14.89 -3.80
C PHE A 65 10.90 14.64 -3.02
N GLU A 66 11.33 15.58 -2.21
CA GLU A 66 12.40 15.34 -1.26
C GLU A 66 11.99 14.28 -0.24
N PRO A 67 12.71 13.14 -0.14
CA PRO A 67 12.47 12.16 0.92
C PRO A 67 13.02 12.69 2.26
N LEU A 68 12.33 12.37 3.35
CA LEU A 68 12.77 12.81 4.68
C LEU A 68 13.96 12.00 5.17
N ASN A 69 13.97 10.69 4.90
CA ASN A 69 15.06 9.78 5.28
C ASN A 69 14.86 8.40 4.63
N PHE A 70 15.85 7.50 4.80
CA PHE A 70 15.81 6.10 4.37
C PHE A 70 16.01 5.11 5.52
N ASP A 71 15.72 5.54 6.73
CA ASP A 71 15.76 4.65 7.89
C ASP A 71 14.47 3.83 7.96
N PRO A 72 14.52 2.49 7.81
CA PRO A 72 13.35 1.62 7.89
C PRO A 72 12.48 1.80 9.13
N ALA A 73 13.06 2.25 10.24
CA ALA A 73 12.31 2.50 11.47
C ALA A 73 11.45 3.76 11.43
N THR A 74 11.76 4.71 10.54
CA THR A 74 11.11 6.04 10.51
C THR A 74 10.66 6.47 9.12
N MET A 75 10.76 5.60 8.10
CA MET A 75 10.14 5.83 6.80
C MET A 75 8.61 5.74 6.92
N GLU A 76 7.89 6.72 6.38
CA GLU A 76 6.44 6.81 6.47
C GLU A 76 5.76 7.01 5.13
N SER A 77 6.41 7.69 4.21
CA SER A 77 5.81 8.07 2.95
C SER A 77 6.09 7.06 1.82
N ARG A 78 5.18 7.02 0.84
CA ARG A 78 5.35 6.22 -0.38
C ARG A 78 6.74 6.37 -1.02
N ARG A 79 7.30 7.57 -0.96
CA ARG A 79 8.58 7.94 -1.58
C ARG A 79 9.74 7.20 -0.96
N GLU A 80 9.89 7.38 0.34
CA GLU A 80 10.95 6.72 1.10
C GLU A 80 10.83 5.21 1.02
N ILE A 81 9.59 4.69 1.11
CA ILE A 81 9.32 3.26 1.06
C ILE A 81 9.71 2.66 -0.29
N LEU A 82 9.34 3.30 -1.42
CA LEU A 82 9.67 2.79 -2.76
C LEU A 82 11.19 2.72 -2.97
N ILE A 83 11.92 3.75 -2.51
CA ILE A 83 13.38 3.82 -2.58
C ILE A 83 14.00 2.84 -1.58
N GLY A 84 13.52 2.83 -0.34
CA GLY A 84 14.00 1.92 0.71
C GLY A 84 13.88 0.44 0.29
N MET A 85 12.76 0.05 -0.34
CA MET A 85 12.55 -1.29 -0.88
C MET A 85 13.46 -1.64 -2.09
N ALA A 86 14.19 -0.67 -2.64
CA ALA A 86 15.26 -0.91 -3.62
C ALA A 86 16.64 -0.98 -2.95
N LEU A 87 16.82 -0.30 -1.81
CA LEU A 87 18.10 -0.21 -1.08
C LEU A 87 18.30 -1.36 -0.09
N PHE A 88 17.22 -2.01 0.35
CA PHE A 88 17.25 -3.10 1.33
C PHE A 88 16.43 -4.31 0.89
N ASP A 89 16.85 -5.50 1.33
CA ASP A 89 16.15 -6.76 1.11
C ASP A 89 15.32 -7.16 2.35
N PRO A 90 14.00 -7.41 2.20
CA PRO A 90 13.19 -8.03 3.24
C PRO A 90 13.55 -9.52 3.39
N LEU A 91 13.09 -10.16 4.47
CA LEU A 91 13.22 -11.62 4.60
C LEU A 91 12.41 -12.34 3.52
N ILE A 92 11.19 -11.89 3.29
CA ILE A 92 10.24 -12.44 2.30
C ILE A 92 9.51 -11.31 1.59
N THR A 93 8.95 -11.59 0.43
CA THR A 93 8.03 -10.71 -0.29
C THR A 93 6.81 -11.52 -0.78
N PHE A 94 5.94 -10.91 -1.56
CA PHE A 94 4.77 -11.59 -2.14
C PHE A 94 4.72 -11.37 -3.65
N ASP A 95 4.32 -12.42 -4.37
CA ASP A 95 4.05 -12.34 -5.80
C ASP A 95 2.68 -11.70 -6.07
N VAL A 96 2.37 -11.47 -7.35
CA VAL A 96 1.08 -10.88 -7.78
C VAL A 96 -0.14 -11.78 -7.50
N ALA A 97 0.08 -13.06 -7.23
CA ALA A 97 -0.95 -14.02 -6.84
C ALA A 97 -1.14 -14.09 -5.30
N GLY A 98 -0.32 -13.34 -4.57
CA GLY A 98 -0.36 -13.27 -3.10
C GLY A 98 0.36 -14.40 -2.39
N HIS A 99 1.22 -15.17 -3.08
CA HIS A 99 2.06 -16.19 -2.45
C HIS A 99 3.33 -15.56 -1.87
N ALA A 100 3.73 -16.03 -0.70
CA ALA A 100 4.97 -15.60 -0.08
C ALA A 100 6.18 -16.13 -0.88
N VAL A 101 7.13 -15.24 -1.18
CA VAL A 101 8.32 -15.51 -1.97
C VAL A 101 9.57 -15.28 -1.11
N PRO A 102 10.48 -16.27 -1.01
CA PRO A 102 11.76 -16.12 -0.32
C PRO A 102 12.64 -15.02 -0.93
N VAL A 103 13.18 -14.12 -0.08
CA VAL A 103 14.18 -13.12 -0.46
C VAL A 103 15.46 -13.36 0.34
N ALA A 104 15.75 -12.60 1.39
CA ALA A 104 16.91 -12.84 2.26
C ALA A 104 16.77 -14.14 3.06
N ALA A 105 15.56 -14.50 3.50
CA ALA A 105 15.29 -15.85 3.96
C ALA A 105 15.12 -16.79 2.76
N LYS A 106 15.82 -17.92 2.75
CA LYS A 106 15.64 -18.99 1.75
C LYS A 106 14.41 -19.85 2.04
N SER A 107 14.02 -19.94 3.32
CA SER A 107 12.86 -20.67 3.82
C SER A 107 12.52 -20.20 5.24
N TRP A 108 11.38 -20.60 5.74
CA TRP A 108 10.98 -20.41 7.12
C TRP A 108 10.08 -21.56 7.60
N ASP A 109 10.11 -21.83 8.90
CA ASP A 109 9.24 -22.79 9.57
C ASP A 109 8.29 -22.05 10.51
N VAL A 110 7.10 -22.63 10.70
CA VAL A 110 6.09 -22.15 11.65
C VAL A 110 5.73 -23.29 12.57
N SER A 111 5.76 -23.05 13.88
CA SER A 111 5.34 -24.05 14.86
C SER A 111 3.85 -24.41 14.74
N ALA A 112 3.47 -25.59 15.21
CA ALA A 112 2.11 -26.10 15.09
C ALA A 112 1.04 -25.20 15.78
N ASP A 113 1.43 -24.46 16.81
CA ASP A 113 0.61 -23.47 17.52
C ASP A 113 0.55 -22.10 16.82
N GLY A 114 1.31 -21.92 15.71
CA GLY A 114 1.38 -20.67 14.97
C GLY A 114 2.14 -19.54 15.68
N LEU A 115 2.79 -19.80 16.80
CA LEU A 115 3.44 -18.78 17.61
C LEU A 115 4.92 -18.54 17.29
N THR A 116 5.63 -19.55 16.79
CA THR A 116 7.07 -19.43 16.53
C THR A 116 7.36 -19.50 15.04
N TYR A 117 8.02 -18.47 14.54
CA TYR A 117 8.57 -18.40 13.19
C TYR A 117 10.09 -18.52 13.24
N THR A 118 10.66 -19.40 12.43
CA THR A 118 12.11 -19.57 12.29
C THR A 118 12.50 -19.31 10.84
N PHE A 119 13.15 -18.19 10.58
CA PHE A 119 13.61 -17.81 9.24
C PHE A 119 15.04 -18.28 9.03
N HIS A 120 15.29 -18.98 7.91
CA HIS A 120 16.60 -19.47 7.50
C HIS A 120 17.18 -18.57 6.42
N LEU A 121 18.16 -17.75 6.76
CA LEU A 121 18.77 -16.79 5.86
C LEU A 121 19.68 -17.49 4.83
N ARG A 122 19.82 -16.85 3.67
CA ARG A 122 20.78 -17.27 2.64
C ARG A 122 22.20 -16.98 3.11
N PRO A 123 23.14 -17.93 2.97
CA PRO A 123 24.55 -17.64 3.22
C PRO A 123 25.13 -16.75 2.11
N GLY A 124 26.20 -16.02 2.43
CA GLY A 124 26.98 -15.24 1.47
C GLY A 124 26.35 -13.93 1.00
N MET A 125 25.23 -13.50 1.60
CA MET A 125 24.70 -12.17 1.38
C MET A 125 25.63 -11.10 1.97
N LEU A 126 25.82 -10.01 1.23
CA LEU A 126 26.70 -8.92 1.63
C LEU A 126 25.95 -7.59 1.65
N TRP A 127 26.28 -6.77 2.61
CA TRP A 127 26.03 -5.35 2.57
C TRP A 127 26.87 -4.69 1.46
N SER A 128 26.46 -3.52 0.99
CA SER A 128 27.13 -2.82 -0.11
C SER A 128 28.59 -2.44 0.20
N ASP A 129 28.95 -2.29 1.46
CA ASP A 129 30.34 -2.09 1.92
C ASP A 129 31.14 -3.39 1.99
N GLY A 130 30.48 -4.54 1.97
CA GLY A 130 31.12 -5.87 1.98
C GLY A 130 31.04 -6.63 3.29
N HIS A 131 30.44 -6.07 4.33
CA HIS A 131 30.12 -6.81 5.54
C HIS A 131 29.10 -7.94 5.24
N PRO A 132 29.14 -9.09 5.93
CA PRO A 132 28.13 -10.13 5.78
C PRO A 132 26.78 -9.67 6.35
N VAL A 133 25.69 -9.99 5.64
CA VAL A 133 24.33 -9.83 6.16
C VAL A 133 23.99 -11.05 7.02
N THR A 134 23.56 -10.83 8.26
CA THR A 134 23.30 -11.88 9.24
C THR A 134 21.93 -11.70 9.91
N ALA A 135 21.48 -12.74 10.62
CA ALA A 135 20.25 -12.68 11.42
C ALA A 135 20.33 -11.62 12.54
N THR A 136 21.53 -11.26 13.00
CA THR A 136 21.73 -10.20 14.00
C THR A 136 21.32 -8.83 13.49
N ASP A 137 21.45 -8.57 12.17
CA ASP A 137 21.07 -7.29 11.57
C ASP A 137 19.54 -7.11 11.62
N TYR A 138 18.78 -8.19 11.37
CA TYR A 138 17.32 -8.20 11.50
C TYR A 138 16.88 -8.14 12.97
N GLU A 139 17.50 -8.91 13.88
CA GLU A 139 17.22 -8.81 15.32
C GLU A 139 17.40 -7.37 15.83
N TYR A 140 18.52 -6.75 15.48
CA TYR A 140 18.81 -5.37 15.86
C TYR A 140 17.77 -4.39 15.31
N ALA A 141 17.47 -4.48 14.00
CA ALA A 141 16.54 -3.60 13.33
C ALA A 141 15.13 -3.68 13.95
N TRP A 142 14.61 -4.88 14.15
CA TRP A 142 13.26 -5.09 14.66
C TRP A 142 13.10 -4.65 16.12
N LYS A 143 14.08 -4.95 16.96
CA LYS A 143 14.10 -4.44 18.35
C LYS A 143 14.23 -2.92 18.40
N ARG A 144 14.91 -2.31 17.40
CA ARG A 144 15.05 -0.87 17.30
C ARG A 144 13.74 -0.18 16.92
N VAL A 145 12.92 -0.76 16.04
CA VAL A 145 11.59 -0.19 15.71
C VAL A 145 10.67 -0.23 16.94
N ALA A 146 10.73 -1.30 17.73
CA ALA A 146 9.95 -1.41 18.97
C ALA A 146 10.47 -0.52 20.12
N ASP A 147 11.68 0.04 20.00
CA ASP A 147 12.31 0.87 21.02
C ASP A 147 11.62 2.25 21.10
N PRO A 148 11.09 2.67 22.27
CA PRO A 148 10.46 3.97 22.43
C PRO A 148 11.41 5.15 22.09
N ASP A 149 12.73 4.99 22.30
CA ASP A 149 13.71 6.02 21.99
C ASP A 149 13.90 6.23 20.48
N THR A 150 13.54 5.26 19.66
CA THR A 150 13.51 5.40 18.18
C THR A 150 12.34 6.26 17.73
N ALA A 151 11.26 6.33 18.51
CA ALA A 151 10.05 7.07 18.21
C ALA A 151 9.45 6.72 16.83
N SER A 152 9.41 5.43 16.50
CA SER A 152 8.82 4.94 15.25
C SER A 152 7.31 5.03 15.28
N ASP A 153 6.69 5.68 14.30
CA ASP A 153 5.23 5.72 14.14
C ASP A 153 4.65 4.34 13.80
N TYR A 154 5.50 3.42 13.32
CA TYR A 154 5.15 2.04 12.99
C TYR A 154 5.52 1.02 14.08
N ALA A 155 5.84 1.44 15.29
CA ALA A 155 6.14 0.51 16.40
C ALA A 155 5.00 -0.49 16.65
N SER A 156 3.74 -0.08 16.41
CA SER A 156 2.57 -0.94 16.55
C SER A 156 2.56 -2.15 15.59
N ALA A 157 3.21 -2.05 14.44
CA ALA A 157 3.37 -3.19 13.52
C ALA A 157 4.15 -4.36 14.15
N PHE A 158 4.92 -4.10 15.22
CA PHE A 158 5.70 -5.11 15.95
C PHE A 158 4.97 -5.69 17.17
N TYR A 159 3.83 -5.15 17.57
CA TYR A 159 3.07 -5.65 18.74
C TYR A 159 2.63 -7.11 18.66
N PRO A 160 2.44 -7.73 17.47
CA PRO A 160 2.27 -9.17 17.40
C PRO A 160 3.46 -9.98 17.96
N ILE A 161 4.67 -9.40 17.99
CA ILE A 161 5.84 -10.04 18.57
C ILE A 161 5.77 -9.95 20.11
N LYS A 162 5.91 -11.10 20.77
CA LYS A 162 5.87 -11.18 22.23
C LYS A 162 6.87 -10.21 22.87
N GLY A 163 6.38 -9.43 23.83
CA GLY A 163 7.17 -8.44 24.58
C GLY A 163 7.34 -7.08 23.89
N ALA A 164 7.07 -6.97 22.58
CA ALA A 164 7.27 -5.72 21.84
C ALA A 164 6.34 -4.58 22.32
N LEU A 165 5.07 -4.86 22.60
CA LEU A 165 4.12 -3.88 23.13
C LEU A 165 4.58 -3.34 24.49
N ASP A 166 4.95 -4.22 25.41
CA ASP A 166 5.34 -3.84 26.78
C ASP A 166 6.65 -3.05 26.79
N PHE A 167 7.59 -3.42 25.92
CA PHE A 167 8.83 -2.68 25.73
C PHE A 167 8.55 -1.30 25.14
N ASN A 168 7.78 -1.21 24.05
CA ASN A 168 7.45 0.07 23.41
C ASN A 168 6.66 1.03 24.33
N LYS A 169 5.77 0.50 25.18
CA LYS A 169 5.02 1.31 26.16
C LYS A 169 5.81 1.62 27.43
N GLY A 170 7.09 1.23 27.51
CA GLY A 170 7.95 1.51 28.64
C GLY A 170 7.62 0.72 29.92
N LYS A 171 6.80 -0.34 29.85
CA LYS A 171 6.55 -1.23 30.97
C LYS A 171 7.77 -2.06 31.37
N THR A 172 8.66 -2.29 30.43
CA THR A 172 9.99 -2.86 30.64
C THR A 172 11.03 -2.08 29.86
N LYS A 173 12.25 -1.98 30.40
CA LYS A 173 13.42 -1.40 29.72
C LYS A 173 14.31 -2.48 29.10
N ASP A 174 13.98 -3.73 29.32
CA ASP A 174 14.74 -4.87 28.79
C ASP A 174 14.40 -5.07 27.30
N ARG A 175 15.33 -4.66 26.44
CA ARG A 175 15.24 -4.85 24.98
C ARG A 175 15.19 -6.33 24.58
N ASP A 176 15.77 -7.22 25.40
CA ASP A 176 15.77 -8.66 25.15
C ASP A 176 14.43 -9.32 25.50
N SER A 177 13.51 -8.60 26.14
CA SER A 177 12.11 -9.02 26.31
C SER A 177 11.36 -9.12 24.99
N VAL A 178 11.78 -8.39 23.93
CA VAL A 178 11.24 -8.50 22.58
C VAL A 178 11.72 -9.81 21.97
N ALA A 179 10.80 -10.74 21.74
CA ALA A 179 11.10 -12.12 21.38
C ALA A 179 11.52 -12.30 19.90
N VAL A 180 12.54 -11.56 19.50
CA VAL A 180 13.28 -11.70 18.23
C VAL A 180 14.71 -12.08 18.57
N LYS A 181 15.21 -13.19 18.03
CA LYS A 181 16.54 -13.72 18.39
C LYS A 181 17.27 -14.33 17.20
N ALA A 182 18.45 -13.81 16.89
CA ALA A 182 19.43 -14.50 16.06
C ALA A 182 19.98 -15.70 16.84
N VAL A 183 19.60 -16.91 16.40
CA VAL A 183 20.07 -18.17 17.01
C VAL A 183 21.52 -18.43 16.59
N ASP A 184 21.81 -18.11 15.34
CA ASP A 184 23.14 -18.08 14.72
C ASP A 184 23.15 -17.03 13.60
N ALA A 185 24.23 -16.94 12.82
CA ALA A 185 24.38 -15.96 11.75
C ALA A 185 23.30 -16.05 10.66
N HIS A 186 22.65 -17.21 10.49
CA HIS A 186 21.70 -17.46 9.41
C HIS A 186 20.32 -17.92 9.89
N THR A 187 20.05 -17.88 11.19
CA THR A 187 18.79 -18.34 11.78
C THR A 187 18.20 -17.26 12.67
N LEU A 188 17.07 -16.69 12.26
CA LEU A 188 16.30 -15.73 13.04
C LEU A 188 15.03 -16.40 13.57
N ARG A 189 14.88 -16.45 14.89
CA ARG A 189 13.68 -16.95 15.56
C ARG A 189 12.85 -15.81 16.13
N VAL A 190 11.54 -15.86 15.89
CA VAL A 190 10.57 -14.87 16.35
C VAL A 190 9.43 -15.59 17.05
N VAL A 191 9.05 -15.12 18.23
CA VAL A 191 7.89 -15.66 18.96
C VAL A 191 6.82 -14.59 19.04
N LEU A 192 5.59 -14.95 18.62
CA LEU A 192 4.43 -14.07 18.68
C LEU A 192 3.75 -14.13 20.05
N ALA A 193 3.04 -13.07 20.41
CA ALA A 193 2.20 -13.04 21.60
C ALA A 193 0.93 -13.89 21.42
N GLU A 194 0.38 -13.88 20.19
CA GLU A 194 -0.80 -14.60 19.76
C GLU A 194 -0.60 -15.09 18.32
N PRO A 195 -1.30 -16.14 17.87
CA PRO A 195 -1.23 -16.56 16.49
C PRO A 195 -1.71 -15.43 15.57
N ALA A 196 -0.89 -15.07 14.56
CA ALA A 196 -1.17 -14.01 13.61
C ALA A 196 -0.93 -14.51 12.19
N ALA A 197 -2.00 -14.95 11.50
CA ALA A 197 -1.90 -15.48 10.14
C ALA A 197 -1.38 -14.45 9.13
N TYR A 198 -1.47 -13.17 9.45
CA TYR A 198 -0.95 -12.07 8.65
C TYR A 198 0.52 -11.72 8.92
N PHE A 199 1.17 -12.33 9.91
CA PHE A 199 2.55 -11.99 10.29
C PHE A 199 3.54 -12.09 9.11
N PRO A 200 3.48 -13.08 8.21
CA PRO A 200 4.33 -13.07 7.01
C PRO A 200 4.15 -11.82 6.14
N ARG A 201 2.93 -11.26 6.08
CA ARG A 201 2.67 -10.00 5.36
C ARG A 201 3.37 -8.81 6.03
N LEU A 202 3.32 -8.74 7.37
CA LEU A 202 4.08 -7.72 8.12
C LEU A 202 5.58 -7.82 7.84
N VAL A 203 6.14 -9.02 7.88
CA VAL A 203 7.58 -9.26 7.61
C VAL A 203 8.02 -8.80 6.22
N SER A 204 7.10 -8.66 5.27
CA SER A 204 7.39 -8.13 3.93
C SER A 204 7.34 -6.60 3.83
N THR A 205 6.96 -5.89 4.90
CA THR A 205 6.93 -4.42 4.91
C THR A 205 8.30 -3.81 5.15
N TRP A 206 8.44 -2.55 4.83
CA TRP A 206 9.71 -1.80 4.96
C TRP A 206 10.23 -1.68 6.38
N ASN A 207 9.35 -1.68 7.39
CA ASN A 207 9.73 -1.59 8.79
C ASN A 207 10.51 -2.81 9.28
N TYR A 208 10.32 -3.95 8.61
CA TYR A 208 10.99 -5.22 8.90
C TYR A 208 12.30 -5.41 8.13
N LEU A 209 12.77 -4.39 7.40
CA LEU A 209 14.06 -4.40 6.72
C LEU A 209 15.21 -4.38 7.73
N PRO A 210 16.37 -4.99 7.41
CA PRO A 210 17.54 -4.94 8.26
C PRO A 210 18.23 -3.58 8.17
N VAL A 211 19.03 -3.23 9.17
CA VAL A 211 19.84 -2.00 9.16
C VAL A 211 21.28 -2.27 9.58
N PRO A 212 22.28 -1.55 9.03
CA PRO A 212 23.68 -1.71 9.34
C PRO A 212 24.01 -0.98 10.67
N ARG A 213 23.97 -1.72 11.79
CA ARG A 213 24.18 -1.15 13.13
C ARG A 213 25.46 -0.31 13.24
N TRP A 214 26.57 -0.77 12.65
CA TRP A 214 27.85 -0.04 12.69
C TRP A 214 27.81 1.32 12.02
N GLN A 215 26.95 1.51 11.01
CA GLN A 215 26.76 2.82 10.37
C GLN A 215 25.91 3.74 11.26
N ILE A 216 24.87 3.19 11.87
CA ILE A 216 24.02 3.92 12.83
C ILE A 216 24.86 4.37 14.03
N ASP A 217 25.65 3.46 14.62
CA ASP A 217 26.53 3.75 15.77
C ASP A 217 27.58 4.82 15.43
N LYS A 218 28.10 4.80 14.18
CA LYS A 218 29.14 5.73 13.73
C LYS A 218 28.62 7.12 13.35
N TYR A 219 27.49 7.19 12.65
CA TYR A 219 27.03 8.43 12.01
C TYR A 219 25.74 8.98 12.63
N GLY A 220 25.12 8.29 13.59
CA GLY A 220 23.82 8.68 14.15
C GLY A 220 22.79 8.83 13.05
N LYS A 221 21.96 9.87 13.11
CA LYS A 221 20.91 10.13 12.09
C LYS A 221 21.45 10.34 10.66
N LYS A 222 22.75 10.65 10.51
CA LYS A 222 23.37 10.86 9.18
C LYS A 222 23.80 9.57 8.48
N TRP A 223 23.49 8.40 9.04
CA TRP A 223 23.81 7.12 8.40
C TRP A 223 23.04 6.91 7.08
N VAL A 224 21.90 7.59 6.91
CA VAL A 224 21.06 7.51 5.71
C VAL A 224 21.57 8.38 4.55
N GLU A 225 22.51 9.31 4.81
CA GLU A 225 23.05 10.22 3.82
C GLU A 225 23.95 9.52 2.79
N ALA A 226 24.00 10.08 1.58
CA ALA A 226 24.93 9.60 0.56
C ALA A 226 26.38 9.62 1.07
N GLY A 227 27.11 8.51 0.83
CA GLY A 227 28.46 8.30 1.35
C GLY A 227 28.53 7.60 2.71
N ASN A 228 27.46 7.68 3.52
CA ASN A 228 27.34 6.94 4.79
C ASN A 228 26.39 5.74 4.66
N HIS A 229 25.44 5.83 3.73
CA HIS A 229 24.41 4.81 3.54
C HIS A 229 25.00 3.48 3.08
N VAL A 230 24.63 2.41 3.76
CA VAL A 230 24.96 1.03 3.41
C VAL A 230 23.66 0.23 3.38
N GLY A 231 23.35 -0.38 2.24
CA GLY A 231 22.18 -1.22 2.04
C GLY A 231 22.57 -2.63 1.60
N ASN A 232 21.65 -3.58 1.71
CA ASN A 232 21.83 -4.96 1.24
C ASN A 232 20.99 -5.31 0.01
N GLY A 233 20.25 -4.32 -0.54
CA GLY A 233 19.33 -4.49 -1.66
C GLY A 233 19.98 -4.47 -3.04
N MET A 234 19.12 -4.52 -4.07
CA MET A 234 19.52 -4.53 -5.50
C MET A 234 20.23 -3.25 -5.92
N PHE A 235 19.95 -2.13 -5.25
CA PHE A 235 20.52 -0.82 -5.54
C PHE A 235 21.23 -0.26 -4.31
N MET A 236 22.11 0.72 -4.55
CA MET A 236 22.85 1.47 -3.54
C MET A 236 22.60 2.97 -3.76
N LEU A 237 22.51 3.73 -2.67
CA LEU A 237 22.46 5.18 -2.72
C LEU A 237 23.85 5.71 -3.12
N GLN A 238 23.93 6.34 -4.29
CA GLN A 238 25.18 6.91 -4.82
C GLN A 238 25.30 8.40 -4.53
N LYS A 239 24.19 9.13 -4.67
CA LYS A 239 24.15 10.58 -4.53
C LYS A 239 22.82 10.99 -3.92
N TRP A 240 22.86 11.99 -3.06
CA TRP A 240 21.68 12.70 -2.58
C TRP A 240 22.04 14.19 -2.44
N ASP A 241 21.66 14.96 -3.44
CA ASP A 241 21.78 16.39 -3.50
C ASP A 241 20.39 16.96 -3.17
N HIS A 242 20.19 17.28 -1.90
CA HIS A 242 18.90 17.64 -1.34
C HIS A 242 18.19 18.70 -2.17
N ASP A 243 16.87 18.57 -2.28
CA ASP A 243 15.96 19.45 -3.03
C ASP A 243 16.25 19.52 -4.55
N ARG A 244 17.13 18.66 -5.07
CA ARG A 244 17.50 18.69 -6.48
C ARG A 244 17.57 17.33 -7.17
N GLU A 245 18.42 16.43 -6.69
CA GLU A 245 18.68 15.16 -7.38
C GLU A 245 19.11 14.07 -6.41
N MET A 246 18.56 12.90 -6.58
CA MET A 246 19.06 11.70 -5.93
C MET A 246 19.35 10.63 -6.97
N VAL A 247 20.37 9.82 -6.74
CA VAL A 247 20.78 8.73 -7.64
C VAL A 247 21.00 7.46 -6.86
N ILE A 248 20.31 6.40 -7.28
CA ILE A 248 20.61 5.03 -6.86
C ILE A 248 21.21 4.25 -8.05
N VAL A 249 22.15 3.36 -7.77
CA VAL A 249 22.86 2.56 -8.78
C VAL A 249 22.77 1.07 -8.45
N ALA A 250 22.83 0.22 -9.46
CA ALA A 250 22.86 -1.23 -9.26
C ALA A 250 23.98 -1.64 -8.30
N ASN A 251 23.65 -2.48 -7.33
CA ASN A 251 24.61 -2.99 -6.35
C ASN A 251 25.46 -4.12 -6.97
N PRO A 252 26.76 -3.94 -7.20
CA PRO A 252 27.62 -4.96 -7.80
C PRO A 252 27.80 -6.19 -6.89
N LYS A 253 27.60 -6.04 -5.58
CA LYS A 253 27.70 -7.12 -4.58
C LYS A 253 26.38 -7.80 -4.29
N TYR A 254 25.29 -7.42 -4.99
CA TYR A 254 23.98 -8.03 -4.76
C TYR A 254 24.03 -9.55 -4.98
N TRP A 255 23.52 -10.30 -4.03
CA TRP A 255 23.57 -11.77 -4.00
C TRP A 255 22.65 -12.43 -5.02
N GLY A 256 21.53 -11.79 -5.37
CA GLY A 256 20.51 -12.32 -6.27
C GLY A 256 20.74 -11.94 -7.73
N THR A 257 19.68 -12.06 -8.53
CA THR A 257 19.71 -11.62 -9.93
C THR A 257 19.91 -10.11 -9.98
N LYS A 258 20.99 -9.67 -10.60
CA LYS A 258 21.30 -8.24 -10.74
C LYS A 258 20.28 -7.56 -11.63
N PRO A 259 19.84 -6.34 -11.29
CA PRO A 259 18.93 -5.58 -12.15
C PRO A 259 19.59 -5.25 -13.49
N THR A 260 18.80 -5.25 -14.56
CA THR A 260 19.24 -4.73 -15.87
C THR A 260 19.49 -3.23 -15.79
N LEU A 261 18.63 -2.53 -15.08
CA LEU A 261 18.74 -1.09 -14.85
C LEU A 261 19.99 -0.79 -14.03
N GLN A 262 20.86 0.06 -14.58
CA GLN A 262 22.14 0.42 -13.94
C GLN A 262 21.98 1.59 -12.97
N ARG A 263 21.00 2.47 -13.23
CA ARG A 263 20.82 3.72 -12.50
C ARG A 263 19.37 4.17 -12.52
N VAL A 264 18.91 4.71 -11.40
CA VAL A 264 17.70 5.54 -11.32
C VAL A 264 18.13 6.94 -10.89
N VAL A 265 17.75 7.94 -11.68
CA VAL A 265 17.99 9.35 -11.37
C VAL A 265 16.66 9.98 -10.99
N TYR A 266 16.54 10.40 -9.75
CA TYR A 266 15.37 11.10 -9.25
C TYR A 266 15.57 12.60 -9.40
N THR A 267 14.65 13.24 -10.13
CA THR A 267 14.53 14.70 -10.16
C THR A 267 13.64 15.10 -8.99
N ILE A 268 14.20 15.75 -8.01
CA ILE A 268 13.52 16.20 -6.80
C ILE A 268 12.93 17.58 -7.03
N THR A 269 11.64 17.74 -6.73
CA THR A 269 10.94 19.03 -6.80
C THR A 269 9.90 19.15 -5.68
N ASP A 270 9.53 20.38 -5.35
CA ASP A 270 8.50 20.66 -4.32
C ASP A 270 7.10 20.16 -4.72
N ASP A 271 6.82 20.01 -6.02
CA ASP A 271 5.51 19.57 -6.52
C ASP A 271 5.66 18.75 -7.82
N PRO A 272 6.12 17.50 -7.75
CA PRO A 272 6.23 16.61 -8.90
C PRO A 272 4.87 16.31 -9.57
N PHE A 273 3.74 16.49 -8.86
CA PHE A 273 2.42 16.38 -9.47
C PHE A 273 2.19 17.41 -10.57
N ARG A 274 2.79 18.59 -10.45
CA ARG A 274 2.67 19.67 -11.44
C ARG A 274 3.84 19.71 -12.42
N THR A 275 5.04 19.37 -11.96
CA THR A 275 6.27 19.53 -12.75
C THR A 275 6.61 18.33 -13.62
N SER A 276 6.17 17.12 -13.24
CA SER A 276 6.57 15.90 -13.94
C SER A 276 6.00 15.76 -15.35
N LEU A 277 4.75 16.19 -15.59
CA LEU A 277 4.14 16.07 -16.92
C LEU A 277 4.83 16.96 -17.96
N PRO A 278 5.09 18.26 -17.74
CA PRO A 278 5.89 19.08 -18.65
C PRO A 278 7.31 18.53 -18.89
N ALA A 279 8.00 18.09 -17.85
CA ALA A 279 9.34 17.50 -17.96
C ALA A 279 9.32 16.18 -18.77
N PHE A 280 8.28 15.37 -18.60
CA PHE A 280 8.06 14.18 -19.42
C PHE A 280 7.82 14.53 -20.89
N GLU A 281 6.98 15.54 -21.20
CA GLU A 281 6.73 15.99 -22.55
C GLU A 281 8.02 16.48 -23.23
N ASN A 282 8.92 17.14 -22.49
CA ASN A 282 10.24 17.59 -22.94
C ASN A 282 11.30 16.47 -23.01
N ASN A 283 10.97 15.21 -22.72
CA ASN A 283 11.89 14.07 -22.63
C ASN A 283 12.98 14.23 -21.54
N GLU A 284 12.71 14.98 -20.49
CA GLU A 284 13.57 15.09 -19.32
C GLU A 284 13.34 13.96 -18.32
N LEU A 285 12.12 13.38 -18.33
CA LEU A 285 11.70 12.25 -17.52
C LEU A 285 11.21 11.08 -18.38
N ASP A 286 11.35 9.86 -17.84
CA ASP A 286 10.89 8.63 -18.48
C ASP A 286 9.52 8.17 -17.95
N VAL A 287 9.15 8.62 -16.76
CA VAL A 287 7.87 8.37 -16.09
C VAL A 287 7.39 9.66 -15.46
N THR A 288 6.08 9.91 -15.43
CA THR A 288 5.51 11.02 -14.64
C THR A 288 5.18 10.57 -13.23
N ASP A 289 5.00 11.48 -12.30
CA ASP A 289 4.17 11.21 -11.11
C ASP A 289 2.69 11.20 -11.51
N GLN A 290 1.78 11.10 -10.55
CA GLN A 290 0.34 11.09 -10.80
C GLN A 290 -0.11 12.29 -11.62
N ILE A 291 -0.70 12.04 -12.79
CA ILE A 291 -1.29 13.09 -13.62
C ILE A 291 -2.53 13.62 -12.91
N GLN A 292 -2.62 14.95 -12.80
CA GLN A 292 -3.70 15.61 -12.09
C GLN A 292 -5.02 15.63 -12.89
N PRO A 293 -6.20 15.68 -12.24
CA PRO A 293 -7.49 15.69 -12.93
C PRO A 293 -7.61 16.74 -14.01
N GLY A 294 -6.98 17.91 -13.83
CA GLY A 294 -7.00 19.01 -14.79
C GLY A 294 -6.33 18.69 -16.14
N ASP A 295 -5.33 17.81 -16.15
CA ASP A 295 -4.55 17.46 -17.33
C ASP A 295 -5.05 16.21 -18.05
N ILE A 296 -5.81 15.34 -17.38
CA ILE A 296 -6.21 14.03 -17.91
C ILE A 296 -6.88 14.12 -19.27
N ASP A 297 -7.84 15.02 -19.45
CA ASP A 297 -8.59 15.14 -20.71
C ASP A 297 -7.71 15.64 -21.86
N ARG A 298 -6.75 16.53 -21.57
CA ARG A 298 -5.77 16.99 -22.56
C ARG A 298 -4.87 15.84 -22.99
N VAL A 299 -4.29 15.12 -22.02
CA VAL A 299 -3.35 14.02 -22.30
C VAL A 299 -4.04 12.87 -23.02
N ARG A 300 -5.29 12.53 -22.69
CA ARG A 300 -6.06 11.50 -23.39
C ARG A 300 -6.38 11.84 -24.85
N LYS A 301 -6.52 13.13 -25.16
CA LYS A 301 -6.80 13.61 -26.54
C LYS A 301 -5.52 13.74 -27.38
N ASP A 302 -4.36 13.82 -26.75
CA ASP A 302 -3.09 13.92 -27.44
C ASP A 302 -2.69 12.56 -28.03
N PRO A 303 -2.54 12.41 -29.37
CA PRO A 303 -2.25 11.12 -30.02
C PRO A 303 -0.86 10.59 -29.67
N LYS A 304 0.08 11.44 -29.21
CA LYS A 304 1.43 11.03 -28.78
C LYS A 304 1.44 10.58 -27.33
N LEU A 305 0.68 11.26 -26.45
CA LEU A 305 0.69 11.00 -25.02
C LEU A 305 -0.29 9.91 -24.59
N SER A 306 -1.47 9.86 -25.22
CA SER A 306 -2.52 8.91 -24.86
C SER A 306 -2.08 7.44 -24.82
N PRO A 307 -1.26 6.93 -25.78
CA PRO A 307 -0.77 5.55 -25.75
C PRO A 307 0.25 5.26 -24.62
N GLN A 308 0.78 6.32 -24.01
CA GLN A 308 1.78 6.21 -22.92
C GLN A 308 1.12 6.20 -21.53
N LEU A 309 -0.19 6.44 -21.45
CA LEU A 309 -0.91 6.44 -20.19
C LEU A 309 -1.04 5.02 -19.65
N GLN A 310 -0.72 4.87 -18.36
CA GLN A 310 -0.92 3.63 -17.60
C GLN A 310 -1.70 3.95 -16.34
N LYS A 311 -2.79 3.18 -16.10
CA LYS A 311 -3.57 3.26 -14.87
C LYS A 311 -3.20 2.08 -13.97
N TYR A 312 -2.81 2.39 -12.75
CA TYR A 312 -2.57 1.40 -11.71
C TYR A 312 -3.62 1.54 -10.62
N ARG A 313 -4.11 0.43 -10.12
CA ARG A 313 -4.93 0.37 -8.91
C ARG A 313 -4.01 0.42 -7.70
N TRP A 314 -4.45 1.15 -6.70
CA TRP A 314 -3.87 1.12 -5.39
C TRP A 314 -4.86 0.46 -4.43
N SER A 315 -4.41 -0.45 -3.59
CA SER A 315 -5.25 -1.09 -2.57
C SER A 315 -5.57 -0.05 -1.50
N GLY A 316 -6.57 0.78 -1.78
CA GLY A 316 -6.93 1.91 -0.94
C GLY A 316 -8.33 2.44 -1.24
N THR A 317 -8.91 3.12 -0.24
CA THR A 317 -10.22 3.75 -0.34
C THR A 317 -10.19 5.11 0.34
N ALA A 318 -10.72 6.13 -0.34
CA ALA A 318 -11.04 7.41 0.25
C ALA A 318 -12.44 7.33 0.88
N MET A 319 -12.54 7.78 2.12
CA MET A 319 -13.73 7.62 2.95
C MET A 319 -13.98 8.87 3.78
N ILE A 320 -15.23 9.04 4.19
CA ILE A 320 -15.60 10.01 5.21
C ILE A 320 -15.67 9.24 6.52
N PHE A 321 -14.73 9.47 7.40
CA PHE A 321 -14.73 8.90 8.75
C PHE A 321 -15.64 9.72 9.66
N CYS A 322 -16.50 9.05 10.43
CA CYS A 322 -17.52 9.69 11.24
C CYS A 322 -17.29 9.39 12.73
N ASP A 323 -17.36 10.41 13.60
CA ASP A 323 -17.51 10.17 15.05
C ASP A 323 -18.91 9.61 15.31
N THR A 324 -18.99 8.33 15.65
CA THR A 324 -20.27 7.64 15.85
C THR A 324 -20.82 7.76 17.27
N THR A 325 -20.06 8.34 18.21
CA THR A 325 -20.43 8.38 19.64
C THR A 325 -20.99 9.73 20.09
N ASN A 326 -20.78 10.79 19.33
CA ASN A 326 -21.30 12.09 19.69
C ASN A 326 -22.83 12.13 19.47
N ALA A 327 -23.60 11.93 20.55
CA ALA A 327 -25.07 11.91 20.51
C ALA A 327 -25.71 13.21 19.99
N LYS A 328 -24.97 14.34 20.00
CA LYS A 328 -25.42 15.60 19.43
C LYS A 328 -25.20 15.70 17.92
N SER A 329 -24.29 14.91 17.40
CA SER A 329 -24.04 14.86 15.96
C SER A 329 -25.09 13.97 15.26
N PRO A 330 -25.65 14.40 14.12
CA PRO A 330 -26.53 13.55 13.32
C PRO A 330 -25.81 12.28 12.85
N LEU A 331 -24.47 12.31 12.75
CA LEU A 331 -23.64 11.20 12.27
C LEU A 331 -23.58 10.02 13.25
N SER A 332 -24.03 10.17 14.52
CA SER A 332 -24.20 9.05 15.44
C SER A 332 -25.28 8.07 14.98
N LYS A 333 -26.25 8.53 14.15
CA LYS A 333 -27.35 7.70 13.64
C LYS A 333 -26.94 6.94 12.37
N VAL A 334 -26.99 5.62 12.39
CA VAL A 334 -26.69 4.76 11.22
C VAL A 334 -27.49 5.18 9.97
N LYS A 335 -28.80 5.44 10.14
CA LYS A 335 -29.68 5.86 9.03
C LYS A 335 -29.23 7.16 8.37
N VAL A 336 -28.64 8.08 9.13
CA VAL A 336 -28.05 9.32 8.58
C VAL A 336 -26.83 8.98 7.72
N ARG A 337 -25.91 8.15 8.22
CA ARG A 337 -24.72 7.75 7.45
C ARG A 337 -25.09 6.99 6.18
N GLN A 338 -26.10 6.10 6.26
CA GLN A 338 -26.66 5.42 5.09
C GLN A 338 -27.33 6.39 4.10
N ALA A 339 -28.05 7.40 4.57
CA ALA A 339 -28.64 8.44 3.71
C ALA A 339 -27.56 9.27 3.01
N LEU A 340 -26.51 9.66 3.73
CA LEU A 340 -25.39 10.39 3.15
C LEU A 340 -24.68 9.56 2.07
N TYR A 341 -24.45 8.26 2.32
CA TYR A 341 -23.85 7.36 1.34
C TYR A 341 -24.71 7.26 0.06
N LEU A 342 -26.01 6.98 0.20
CA LEU A 342 -26.93 6.82 -0.94
C LEU A 342 -27.17 8.09 -1.73
N ALA A 343 -26.97 9.26 -1.13
CA ALA A 343 -27.10 10.55 -1.81
C ALA A 343 -25.89 10.88 -2.70
N LEU A 344 -24.81 10.11 -2.62
CA LEU A 344 -23.62 10.29 -3.45
C LEU A 344 -23.75 9.51 -4.78
N ASP A 345 -23.44 10.17 -5.86
CA ASP A 345 -23.18 9.51 -7.15
C ASP A 345 -21.68 9.19 -7.27
N HIS A 346 -21.29 8.03 -6.71
CA HIS A 346 -19.90 7.57 -6.71
C HIS A 346 -19.32 7.44 -8.13
N LYS A 347 -20.14 7.05 -9.11
CA LYS A 347 -19.73 6.95 -10.51
C LYS A 347 -19.42 8.32 -11.10
N ARG A 348 -20.26 9.32 -10.82
CA ARG A 348 -20.05 10.70 -11.25
C ARG A 348 -18.80 11.30 -10.59
N ILE A 349 -18.61 11.08 -9.29
CA ILE A 349 -17.39 11.52 -8.58
C ILE A 349 -16.15 10.93 -9.25
N ALA A 350 -16.08 9.63 -9.42
CA ALA A 350 -14.92 8.96 -10.00
C ALA A 350 -14.69 9.36 -11.48
N ALA A 351 -15.72 9.32 -12.32
CA ALA A 351 -15.58 9.49 -13.77
C ALA A 351 -15.52 10.95 -14.21
N GLN A 352 -16.36 11.83 -13.63
CA GLN A 352 -16.48 13.21 -14.09
C GLN A 352 -15.69 14.19 -13.24
N VAL A 353 -15.78 14.10 -11.91
CA VAL A 353 -15.07 15.01 -11.01
C VAL A 353 -13.56 14.68 -10.99
N LEU A 354 -13.21 13.40 -10.85
CA LEU A 354 -11.84 12.91 -10.73
C LEU A 354 -11.29 12.32 -12.04
N ARG A 355 -12.01 12.54 -13.16
CA ARG A 355 -11.59 12.20 -14.53
C ARG A 355 -11.14 10.74 -14.70
N GLY A 356 -11.72 9.80 -13.95
CA GLY A 356 -11.44 8.37 -14.07
C GLY A 356 -10.06 7.95 -13.56
N ILE A 357 -9.39 8.77 -12.76
CA ILE A 357 -8.16 8.38 -12.05
C ILE A 357 -8.48 7.29 -11.05
N TYR A 358 -9.56 7.45 -10.31
CA TYR A 358 -10.04 6.55 -9.27
C TYR A 358 -11.24 5.73 -9.74
N ASP A 359 -11.55 4.65 -9.03
CA ASP A 359 -12.73 3.83 -9.30
C ASP A 359 -13.83 4.12 -8.26
N PRO A 360 -15.13 4.06 -8.61
CA PRO A 360 -16.19 4.29 -7.64
C PRO A 360 -16.16 3.24 -6.54
N ALA A 361 -16.25 3.65 -5.27
CA ALA A 361 -16.29 2.72 -4.14
C ALA A 361 -17.73 2.46 -3.72
N SER A 362 -18.09 1.20 -3.61
CA SER A 362 -19.34 0.74 -3.00
C SER A 362 -19.15 0.16 -1.60
N THR A 363 -17.90 -0.07 -1.18
CA THR A 363 -17.52 -0.72 0.08
C THR A 363 -16.29 -0.03 0.67
N ILE A 364 -16.07 -0.22 1.97
CA ILE A 364 -14.91 0.30 2.68
C ILE A 364 -13.65 -0.41 2.19
N THR A 365 -13.65 -1.73 2.24
CA THR A 365 -12.54 -2.55 1.78
C THR A 365 -12.44 -2.53 0.25
N PRO A 366 -11.25 -2.32 -0.36
CA PRO A 366 -11.11 -2.29 -1.80
C PRO A 366 -11.14 -3.68 -2.44
N PRO A 367 -11.53 -3.78 -3.74
CA PRO A 367 -11.50 -5.02 -4.49
C PRO A 367 -10.11 -5.67 -4.50
N GLY A 368 -10.06 -7.00 -4.33
CA GLY A 368 -8.82 -7.78 -4.28
C GLY A 368 -8.35 -8.11 -2.86
N THR A 369 -8.85 -7.42 -1.85
CA THR A 369 -8.60 -7.76 -0.45
C THR A 369 -9.42 -8.98 -0.03
N ILE A 370 -8.84 -9.91 0.72
CA ILE A 370 -9.56 -11.06 1.30
C ILE A 370 -10.72 -10.53 2.17
N GLY A 371 -11.90 -11.10 2.02
CA GLY A 371 -13.10 -10.65 2.76
C GLY A 371 -13.85 -9.50 2.09
N TYR A 372 -13.37 -8.97 0.96
CA TYR A 372 -14.11 -7.99 0.17
C TYR A 372 -15.49 -8.52 -0.24
N LEU A 373 -16.52 -7.72 -0.02
CA LEU A 373 -17.89 -7.97 -0.49
C LEU A 373 -18.22 -6.94 -1.58
N ALA A 374 -18.61 -7.44 -2.76
CA ALA A 374 -19.05 -6.55 -3.86
C ALA A 374 -20.42 -5.90 -3.60
N THR A 375 -21.14 -6.34 -2.58
CA THR A 375 -22.48 -5.84 -2.25
C THR A 375 -22.37 -4.48 -1.56
N PRO A 376 -23.04 -3.44 -2.10
CA PRO A 376 -23.05 -2.14 -1.47
C PRO A 376 -23.73 -2.18 -0.09
N PRO A 377 -23.37 -1.28 0.84
CA PRO A 377 -23.91 -1.25 2.21
C PRO A 377 -25.43 -1.17 2.25
N VAL A 378 -25.96 -0.37 1.38
CA VAL A 378 -27.39 -0.13 1.24
C VAL A 378 -27.71 0.19 -0.21
N SER A 379 -28.88 -0.19 -0.69
CA SER A 379 -29.35 0.06 -2.06
C SER A 379 -30.61 0.92 -2.05
N GLY A 380 -30.94 1.56 -3.19
CA GLY A 380 -32.19 2.30 -3.38
C GLY A 380 -32.06 3.75 -3.85
N GLY A 381 -30.85 4.28 -3.96
CA GLY A 381 -30.61 5.62 -4.55
C GLY A 381 -31.23 6.78 -3.77
N ALA A 382 -31.51 7.90 -4.47
CA ALA A 382 -31.94 9.16 -3.86
C ALA A 382 -33.25 9.06 -3.05
N ASP A 383 -34.22 8.28 -3.52
CA ASP A 383 -35.50 8.12 -2.79
C ASP A 383 -35.30 7.42 -1.46
N LYS A 384 -34.51 6.35 -1.45
CA LYS A 384 -34.15 5.65 -0.24
C LYS A 384 -33.31 6.50 0.71
N ALA A 385 -32.42 7.34 0.17
CA ALA A 385 -31.67 8.31 0.96
C ALA A 385 -32.59 9.28 1.72
N ARG A 386 -33.58 9.87 1.03
CA ARG A 386 -34.58 10.75 1.65
C ARG A 386 -35.41 10.03 2.70
N GLN A 387 -35.85 8.80 2.37
CA GLN A 387 -36.61 7.98 3.33
C GLN A 387 -35.81 7.74 4.61
N LEU A 388 -34.54 7.31 4.51
CA LEU A 388 -33.69 7.04 5.68
C LEU A 388 -33.43 8.30 6.49
N LEU A 389 -33.25 9.44 5.84
CA LEU A 389 -33.08 10.72 6.52
C LEU A 389 -34.36 11.13 7.29
N ALA A 390 -35.54 10.94 6.69
CA ALA A 390 -36.82 11.19 7.35
C ALA A 390 -37.04 10.24 8.55
N GLU A 391 -36.72 8.95 8.40
CA GLU A 391 -36.76 7.96 9.48
C GLU A 391 -35.79 8.27 10.61
N ALA A 392 -34.70 9.00 10.31
CA ALA A 392 -33.75 9.50 11.31
C ALA A 392 -34.24 10.77 12.04
N GLY A 393 -35.42 11.31 11.65
CA GLY A 393 -36.04 12.49 12.25
C GLY A 393 -35.85 13.78 11.48
N TYR A 394 -35.39 13.74 10.22
CA TYR A 394 -35.08 14.91 9.40
C TYR A 394 -35.81 14.88 8.04
N PRO A 395 -37.15 14.88 8.00
CA PRO A 395 -37.88 14.84 6.75
C PRO A 395 -37.55 16.08 5.89
N ASP A 396 -37.22 15.84 4.60
CA ASP A 396 -36.79 16.89 3.67
C ASP A 396 -35.63 17.78 4.21
N GLY A 397 -34.75 17.23 5.03
CA GLY A 397 -33.64 17.94 5.67
C GLY A 397 -34.06 18.92 6.77
N LYS A 398 -35.34 19.01 7.12
CA LYS A 398 -35.83 19.94 8.14
C LYS A 398 -35.25 19.62 9.52
N GLY A 399 -34.64 20.63 10.14
CA GLY A 399 -34.04 20.51 11.47
C GLY A 399 -32.74 19.70 11.49
N PHE A 400 -32.19 19.34 10.31
CA PHE A 400 -30.89 18.70 10.23
C PHE A 400 -29.81 19.71 10.69
N PRO A 401 -29.01 19.39 11.71
CA PRO A 401 -27.97 20.31 12.17
C PRO A 401 -26.86 20.41 11.14
N ASP A 402 -26.28 21.62 10.98
CA ASP A 402 -25.07 21.78 10.20
C ASP A 402 -23.94 20.95 10.81
N PHE A 403 -23.23 20.21 9.99
CA PHE A 403 -22.00 19.54 10.39
C PHE A 403 -20.84 19.96 9.51
N LYS A 404 -19.64 19.74 10.00
CA LYS A 404 -18.42 20.18 9.35
C LYS A 404 -17.67 18.99 8.78
N LEU A 405 -17.44 18.99 7.45
CA LEU A 405 -16.54 18.06 6.77
C LEU A 405 -15.15 18.70 6.69
N VAL A 406 -14.16 18.03 7.26
CA VAL A 406 -12.77 18.50 7.32
C VAL A 406 -11.87 17.63 6.44
N TRP A 407 -10.84 18.21 5.82
CA TRP A 407 -9.80 17.45 5.10
C TRP A 407 -8.48 18.21 5.01
N GLY A 408 -7.37 17.47 4.82
CA GLY A 408 -6.06 18.03 4.53
C GLY A 408 -5.93 18.45 3.06
N LYS A 409 -5.09 19.44 2.78
CA LYS A 409 -4.87 20.02 1.45
C LYS A 409 -4.48 18.94 0.42
N LEU A 410 -5.40 18.63 -0.48
CA LEU A 410 -5.19 17.76 -1.63
C LEU A 410 -6.23 18.11 -2.71
N VAL A 411 -5.78 18.35 -3.95
CA VAL A 411 -6.66 18.78 -5.05
C VAL A 411 -7.85 17.84 -5.27
N THR A 412 -7.62 16.53 -5.18
CA THR A 412 -8.69 15.53 -5.33
C THR A 412 -9.70 15.57 -4.19
N TYR A 413 -9.28 15.93 -2.97
CA TYR A 413 -10.19 16.12 -1.85
C TYR A 413 -11.00 17.40 -1.98
N ASP A 414 -10.38 18.51 -2.43
CA ASP A 414 -11.09 19.77 -2.68
C ASP A 414 -12.24 19.56 -3.67
N LEU A 415 -11.96 18.90 -4.80
CA LEU A 415 -12.97 18.59 -5.82
C LEU A 415 -14.05 17.64 -5.29
N THR A 416 -13.67 16.63 -4.52
CA THR A 416 -14.59 15.62 -3.98
C THR A 416 -15.52 16.23 -2.94
N ALA A 417 -14.99 17.01 -1.98
CA ALA A 417 -15.77 17.65 -0.93
C ALA A 417 -16.83 18.59 -1.47
N GLN A 418 -16.47 19.41 -2.49
CA GLN A 418 -17.42 20.31 -3.17
C GLN A 418 -18.51 19.51 -3.90
N ALA A 419 -18.15 18.44 -4.61
CA ALA A 419 -19.12 17.61 -5.30
C ALA A 419 -20.08 16.91 -4.32
N MET A 420 -19.58 16.38 -3.20
CA MET A 420 -20.40 15.75 -2.17
C MET A 420 -21.34 16.75 -1.51
N GLN A 421 -20.87 17.94 -1.14
CA GLN A 421 -21.69 19.01 -0.59
C GLN A 421 -22.89 19.32 -1.50
N GLN A 422 -22.63 19.51 -2.80
CA GLN A 422 -23.68 19.76 -3.78
C GLN A 422 -24.68 18.60 -3.89
N MET A 423 -24.20 17.35 -3.94
CA MET A 423 -25.05 16.16 -4.03
C MET A 423 -25.95 16.02 -2.78
N TRP A 424 -25.43 16.28 -1.60
CA TRP A 424 -26.21 16.26 -0.35
C TRP A 424 -27.24 17.39 -0.30
N GLN A 425 -26.88 18.60 -0.74
CA GLN A 425 -27.82 19.72 -0.85
C GLN A 425 -28.94 19.41 -1.84
N ASP A 426 -28.62 18.86 -3.01
CA ASP A 426 -29.60 18.54 -4.06
C ASP A 426 -30.54 17.40 -3.64
N THR A 427 -30.00 16.36 -3.04
CA THR A 427 -30.74 15.12 -2.72
C THR A 427 -31.44 15.18 -1.37
N LEU A 428 -30.76 15.65 -0.33
CA LEU A 428 -31.21 15.56 1.07
C LEU A 428 -31.66 16.92 1.62
N LYS A 429 -31.40 18.02 0.92
CA LYS A 429 -31.69 19.41 1.36
C LYS A 429 -30.99 19.78 2.66
N ILE A 430 -29.79 19.24 2.91
CA ILE A 430 -28.98 19.53 4.08
C ILE A 430 -27.79 20.43 3.72
N ASN A 431 -27.32 21.21 4.70
CA ASN A 431 -26.11 22.00 4.59
C ASN A 431 -24.94 21.30 5.25
N VAL A 432 -23.78 21.36 4.61
CA VAL A 432 -22.51 20.83 5.13
C VAL A 432 -21.47 21.93 5.02
N THR A 433 -20.85 22.27 6.13
CA THR A 433 -19.75 23.25 6.15
C THR A 433 -18.46 22.56 5.72
N LEU A 434 -17.78 23.11 4.71
CA LEU A 434 -16.52 22.59 4.21
C LEU A 434 -15.34 23.31 4.87
N GLN A 435 -14.38 22.56 5.41
CA GLN A 435 -13.17 23.11 6.03
C GLN A 435 -11.92 22.39 5.51
N ARG A 436 -11.19 23.02 4.60
CA ARG A 436 -9.85 22.59 4.20
C ARG A 436 -8.82 23.08 5.22
N MET A 437 -7.86 22.23 5.55
CA MET A 437 -6.71 22.55 6.41
C MET A 437 -5.40 22.41 5.63
N GLU A 438 -4.39 23.19 5.99
CA GLU A 438 -3.03 22.98 5.49
C GLU A 438 -2.41 21.72 6.16
N GLY A 439 -1.46 21.05 5.50
CA GLY A 439 -1.00 19.72 5.88
C GLY A 439 -0.56 19.59 7.34
N LYS A 440 0.24 20.54 7.85
CA LYS A 440 0.69 20.53 9.25
C LYS A 440 -0.45 20.76 10.24
N GLU A 441 -1.40 21.64 9.92
CA GLU A 441 -2.57 21.91 10.73
C GLU A 441 -3.48 20.67 10.79
N TYR A 442 -3.70 20.03 9.64
CA TYR A 442 -4.49 18.80 9.55
C TYR A 442 -3.86 17.67 10.38
N GLN A 443 -2.55 17.46 10.25
CA GLN A 443 -1.83 16.43 11.01
C GLN A 443 -1.89 16.70 12.53
N ALA A 444 -1.73 17.95 12.94
CA ALA A 444 -1.84 18.31 14.34
C ALA A 444 -3.27 18.10 14.88
N ALA A 445 -4.28 18.43 14.08
CA ALA A 445 -5.68 18.20 14.39
C ALA A 445 -5.99 16.69 14.49
N PHE A 446 -5.49 15.89 13.55
CA PHE A 446 -5.61 14.44 13.56
C PHE A 446 -4.97 13.82 14.81
N ASN A 447 -3.74 14.19 15.14
CA ASN A 447 -3.03 13.69 16.32
C ASN A 447 -3.67 14.12 17.63
N SER A 448 -4.41 15.25 17.63
CA SER A 448 -5.14 15.74 18.80
C SER A 448 -6.63 15.36 18.84
N TYR A 449 -7.09 14.58 17.87
CA TYR A 449 -8.50 14.24 17.66
C TYR A 449 -9.19 13.65 18.90
N ALA A 450 -8.46 12.87 19.71
CA ALA A 450 -8.97 12.35 20.97
C ALA A 450 -9.43 13.45 21.93
N LYS A 451 -8.88 14.69 21.81
CA LYS A 451 -9.16 15.85 22.67
C LYS A 451 -10.18 16.82 22.06
N GLN A 452 -10.21 16.92 20.73
CA GLN A 452 -11.12 17.84 20.00
C GLN A 452 -11.63 17.13 18.72
N PRO A 453 -12.62 16.25 18.84
CA PRO A 453 -13.11 15.51 17.70
C PRO A 453 -13.85 16.40 16.71
N TYR A 454 -13.50 16.31 15.43
CA TYR A 454 -14.37 16.75 14.36
C TYR A 454 -15.49 15.73 14.16
N GLU A 455 -16.66 16.16 13.72
CA GLU A 455 -17.79 15.26 13.50
C GLU A 455 -17.50 14.27 12.38
N CYS A 456 -16.82 14.73 11.30
CA CYS A 456 -16.31 13.87 10.25
C CYS A 456 -15.17 14.52 9.47
N TYR A 457 -14.39 13.68 8.82
CA TYR A 457 -13.33 14.13 7.94
C TYR A 457 -13.15 13.20 6.74
N LEU A 458 -12.78 13.79 5.60
CA LEU A 458 -12.44 13.05 4.38
C LEU A 458 -10.95 12.73 4.42
N ASP A 459 -10.66 11.45 4.42
CA ASP A 459 -9.30 10.93 4.31
C ASP A 459 -9.30 9.60 3.55
N ARG A 460 -8.15 8.96 3.46
CA ARG A 460 -7.97 7.70 2.77
C ARG A 460 -7.10 6.75 3.57
N TRP A 461 -7.36 5.48 3.38
CA TRP A 461 -6.43 4.44 3.78
C TRP A 461 -5.89 3.74 2.54
N GLY A 462 -4.59 3.49 2.51
CA GLY A 462 -3.93 2.65 1.50
C GLY A 462 -3.24 1.49 2.21
N SER A 463 -3.39 0.29 1.69
CA SER A 463 -2.77 -0.89 2.31
C SER A 463 -1.25 -0.80 2.36
N ASP A 464 -0.68 -0.98 3.53
CA ASP A 464 0.75 -1.23 3.69
C ASP A 464 1.09 -2.63 3.18
N TYR A 465 0.21 -3.59 3.44
CA TYR A 465 0.29 -4.97 2.97
C TYR A 465 -1.09 -5.52 2.61
N GLU A 466 -1.15 -6.42 1.64
CA GLU A 466 -2.40 -6.98 1.12
C GLU A 466 -2.97 -8.06 2.06
N ASP A 467 -3.56 -7.62 3.16
CA ASP A 467 -4.25 -8.48 4.13
C ASP A 467 -5.45 -7.75 4.74
N PRO A 468 -6.57 -8.45 5.02
CA PRO A 468 -7.73 -7.82 5.64
C PRO A 468 -7.45 -7.23 7.03
N ALA A 469 -6.46 -7.74 7.77
CA ALA A 469 -6.07 -7.17 9.06
C ALA A 469 -5.59 -5.71 8.93
N ASN A 470 -4.99 -5.34 7.80
CA ASN A 470 -4.58 -3.95 7.52
C ASN A 470 -5.77 -2.99 7.33
N TRP A 471 -6.95 -3.52 7.14
CA TRP A 471 -8.21 -2.78 7.00
C TRP A 471 -9.08 -2.96 8.23
N ALA A 472 -9.56 -4.17 8.41
CA ALA A 472 -10.58 -4.46 9.39
C ALA A 472 -10.09 -4.28 10.82
N ASN A 473 -8.87 -4.75 11.15
CA ASN A 473 -8.37 -4.63 12.50
C ASN A 473 -7.86 -3.21 12.79
N ILE A 474 -6.95 -2.69 11.96
CA ILE A 474 -6.31 -1.39 12.22
C ILE A 474 -7.33 -0.26 12.27
N LEU A 475 -8.33 -0.26 11.35
CA LEU A 475 -9.22 0.88 11.21
C LEU A 475 -10.43 0.82 12.13
N PHE A 476 -10.96 -0.39 12.44
CA PHE A 476 -12.30 -0.52 13.02
C PHE A 476 -12.41 -1.47 14.22
N ASP A 477 -11.36 -2.27 14.57
CA ASP A 477 -11.35 -2.95 15.86
C ASP A 477 -11.34 -1.90 16.97
N SER A 478 -12.26 -2.02 17.93
CA SER A 478 -12.49 -1.00 18.96
C SER A 478 -11.26 -0.72 19.86
N GLU A 479 -10.25 -1.61 19.86
CA GLU A 479 -8.97 -1.42 20.56
C GLU A 479 -7.91 -0.73 19.70
N GLN A 480 -8.09 -0.70 18.37
CA GLN A 480 -7.18 -0.07 17.41
C GLN A 480 -7.71 1.31 16.98
N ASP A 481 -8.86 1.34 16.31
CA ASP A 481 -9.61 2.53 15.85
C ASP A 481 -8.71 3.68 15.37
N PHE A 482 -7.83 3.38 14.41
CA PHE A 482 -6.77 4.30 13.94
C PHE A 482 -7.32 5.66 13.53
N PHE A 483 -8.50 5.69 12.91
CA PHE A 483 -9.16 6.92 12.48
C PHE A 483 -10.14 7.48 13.51
N HIS A 484 -10.14 6.98 14.74
CA HIS A 484 -10.92 7.52 15.86
C HIS A 484 -12.42 7.68 15.58
N THR A 485 -13.01 6.74 14.83
CA THR A 485 -14.45 6.71 14.59
C THR A 485 -15.24 6.46 15.88
N ARG A 486 -14.54 5.94 16.90
CA ARG A 486 -15.09 5.53 18.19
C ARG A 486 -16.23 4.53 18.09
N TRP A 487 -16.39 3.96 16.88
CA TRP A 487 -17.36 2.94 16.63
C TRP A 487 -17.00 1.66 17.40
N ARG A 488 -18.03 1.00 17.96
CA ARG A 488 -17.86 -0.23 18.70
C ARG A 488 -18.94 -1.21 18.31
N ASN A 489 -18.52 -2.44 18.04
CA ASN A 489 -19.40 -3.56 17.78
C ASN A 489 -18.70 -4.85 18.21
N ASP A 490 -19.15 -5.45 19.32
CA ASP A 490 -18.51 -6.63 19.93
C ASP A 490 -18.50 -7.84 18.99
N GLN A 491 -19.52 -7.99 18.13
CA GLN A 491 -19.56 -9.06 17.14
C GLN A 491 -18.48 -8.84 16.08
N TYR A 492 -18.32 -7.61 15.60
CA TYR A 492 -17.28 -7.24 14.67
C TYR A 492 -15.89 -7.51 15.23
N ASP A 493 -15.60 -7.01 16.43
CA ASP A 493 -14.32 -7.19 17.11
C ASP A 493 -13.98 -8.68 17.26
N SER A 494 -14.98 -9.49 17.66
CA SER A 494 -14.81 -10.95 17.76
C SER A 494 -14.46 -11.59 16.41
N LEU A 495 -15.11 -11.16 15.32
CA LEU A 495 -14.88 -11.71 13.98
C LEU A 495 -13.47 -11.38 13.47
N VAL A 496 -13.04 -10.11 13.58
CA VAL A 496 -11.74 -9.68 13.06
C VAL A 496 -10.59 -10.27 13.88
N ARG A 497 -10.72 -10.38 15.21
CA ARG A 497 -9.71 -11.01 16.07
C ARG A 497 -9.59 -12.51 15.79
N LYS A 498 -10.70 -13.21 15.61
CA LYS A 498 -10.70 -14.62 15.16
C LYS A 498 -10.08 -14.76 13.77
N GLY A 499 -10.41 -13.84 12.85
CA GLY A 499 -9.86 -13.83 11.50
C GLY A 499 -8.35 -13.61 11.48
N SER A 500 -7.83 -12.80 12.39
CA SER A 500 -6.38 -12.58 12.53
C SER A 500 -5.62 -13.84 12.93
N ALA A 501 -6.21 -14.67 13.81
CA ALA A 501 -5.60 -15.90 14.31
C ALA A 501 -5.84 -17.11 13.38
N GLU A 502 -6.86 -17.08 12.49
CA GLU A 502 -7.28 -18.24 11.68
C GLU A 502 -6.28 -18.53 10.54
N GLY A 503 -5.66 -19.69 10.61
CA GLY A 503 -4.71 -20.17 9.58
C GLY A 503 -5.38 -20.81 8.35
N ASN A 504 -6.64 -21.25 8.45
CA ASN A 504 -7.36 -21.79 7.31
C ASN A 504 -7.90 -20.67 6.42
N ALA A 505 -7.43 -20.55 5.21
CA ALA A 505 -7.76 -19.46 4.29
C ALA A 505 -9.27 -19.30 4.02
N ALA A 506 -10.01 -20.41 3.89
CA ALA A 506 -11.45 -20.36 3.61
C ALA A 506 -12.26 -19.87 4.83
N LYS A 507 -11.95 -20.37 6.02
CA LYS A 507 -12.57 -19.90 7.27
C LYS A 507 -12.21 -18.45 7.55
N ARG A 508 -10.95 -18.10 7.34
CA ARG A 508 -10.46 -16.72 7.49
C ARG A 508 -11.24 -15.75 6.60
N LYS A 509 -11.40 -16.12 5.33
CA LYS A 509 -12.20 -15.34 4.37
C LYS A 509 -13.63 -15.13 4.87
N GLN A 510 -14.31 -16.20 5.33
CA GLN A 510 -15.68 -16.11 5.85
C GLN A 510 -15.81 -15.19 7.07
N LEU A 511 -14.83 -15.23 7.99
CA LEU A 511 -14.81 -14.33 9.16
C LEU A 511 -14.73 -12.86 8.74
N TYR A 512 -13.85 -12.53 7.80
CA TYR A 512 -13.72 -11.16 7.31
C TYR A 512 -14.89 -10.73 6.40
N GLU A 513 -15.48 -11.61 5.61
CA GLU A 513 -16.73 -11.31 4.88
C GLU A 513 -17.89 -11.00 5.83
N SER A 514 -17.99 -11.73 6.94
CA SER A 514 -19.01 -11.46 7.97
C SER A 514 -18.75 -10.10 8.65
N ALA A 515 -17.51 -9.78 8.95
CA ALA A 515 -17.12 -8.48 9.51
C ALA A 515 -17.40 -7.32 8.53
N GLU A 516 -17.04 -7.47 7.25
CA GLU A 516 -17.34 -6.50 6.19
C GLU A 516 -18.84 -6.25 6.03
N GLY A 517 -19.66 -7.28 6.19
CA GLY A 517 -21.12 -7.14 6.19
C GLY A 517 -21.64 -6.21 7.29
N ILE A 518 -21.05 -6.28 8.48
CA ILE A 518 -21.37 -5.37 9.59
C ILE A 518 -20.91 -3.94 9.27
N LEU A 519 -19.66 -3.76 8.81
CA LEU A 519 -19.14 -2.45 8.40
C LEU A 519 -20.01 -1.79 7.33
N ASN A 520 -20.38 -2.56 6.31
CA ASN A 520 -21.23 -2.09 5.22
C ASN A 520 -22.65 -1.74 5.69
N THR A 521 -23.14 -2.32 6.79
CA THR A 521 -24.46 -1.98 7.34
C THR A 521 -24.39 -0.74 8.23
N GLU A 522 -23.40 -0.64 9.08
CA GLU A 522 -23.31 0.42 10.10
C GLU A 522 -22.55 1.67 9.64
N LEU A 523 -21.70 1.53 8.61
CA LEU A 523 -20.97 2.64 7.97
C LEU A 523 -20.27 3.59 8.96
N PRO A 524 -19.37 3.09 9.82
CA PRO A 524 -18.53 3.98 10.64
C PRO A 524 -17.64 4.89 9.77
N ALA A 525 -17.38 4.49 8.55
CA ALA A 525 -16.82 5.30 7.49
C ALA A 525 -17.67 5.16 6.23
N ILE A 526 -17.87 6.26 5.49
CA ILE A 526 -18.64 6.29 4.23
C ILE A 526 -17.65 6.19 3.07
N PRO A 527 -17.60 5.08 2.31
CA PRO A 527 -16.69 4.96 1.17
C PRO A 527 -17.09 5.92 0.05
N VAL A 528 -16.12 6.49 -0.65
CA VAL A 528 -16.33 7.45 -1.73
C VAL A 528 -15.76 6.95 -3.06
N TYR A 529 -14.46 6.63 -3.09
CA TYR A 529 -13.80 6.04 -4.26
C TYR A 529 -12.61 5.17 -3.84
N HIS A 530 -12.33 4.14 -4.65
CA HIS A 530 -11.11 3.34 -4.51
C HIS A 530 -9.94 4.03 -5.20
N LEU A 531 -8.76 3.94 -4.56
CA LEU A 531 -7.58 4.63 -5.00
C LEU A 531 -6.99 4.04 -6.29
N GLY A 532 -6.35 4.89 -7.04
CA GLY A 532 -5.61 4.57 -8.25
C GLY A 532 -4.66 5.69 -8.60
N VAL A 533 -3.84 5.45 -9.61
CA VAL A 533 -2.93 6.46 -10.16
C VAL A 533 -2.88 6.31 -11.66
N ILE A 534 -2.87 7.42 -12.38
CA ILE A 534 -2.56 7.47 -13.81
C ILE A 534 -1.24 8.17 -13.96
N VAL A 535 -0.30 7.49 -14.61
CA VAL A 535 1.03 8.01 -14.96
C VAL A 535 1.24 7.88 -16.47
N ALA A 536 2.13 8.65 -17.03
CA ALA A 536 2.65 8.43 -18.38
C ALA A 536 4.02 7.75 -18.26
N VAL A 537 4.25 6.75 -19.11
CA VAL A 537 5.50 5.97 -19.17
C VAL A 537 5.99 5.96 -20.60
N LYS A 538 7.24 6.34 -20.82
CA LYS A 538 7.85 6.36 -22.15
C LYS A 538 7.87 4.96 -22.77
N PRO A 539 7.67 4.83 -24.10
CA PRO A 539 7.56 3.52 -24.75
C PRO A 539 8.84 2.67 -24.70
N TRP A 540 9.99 3.30 -24.45
CA TRP A 540 11.26 2.60 -24.25
C TRP A 540 11.44 2.05 -22.84
N VAL A 541 10.61 2.43 -21.86
CA VAL A 541 10.63 1.87 -20.51
C VAL A 541 9.83 0.57 -20.48
N GLN A 542 10.49 -0.52 -20.23
CA GLN A 542 9.88 -1.85 -20.13
C GLN A 542 9.85 -2.33 -18.69
N GLY A 543 8.81 -3.09 -18.31
CA GLY A 543 8.71 -3.74 -17.02
C GLY A 543 8.33 -2.83 -15.84
N PHE A 544 8.13 -1.51 -16.07
CA PHE A 544 7.69 -0.60 -15.03
C PHE A 544 6.25 -0.91 -14.60
N ARG A 545 6.05 -1.12 -13.31
CA ARG A 545 4.72 -1.34 -12.70
C ARG A 545 4.73 -0.83 -11.27
N LEU A 546 3.61 -0.25 -10.85
CA LEU A 546 3.35 0.13 -9.47
C LEU A 546 2.38 -0.90 -8.86
N PRO A 547 2.83 -1.78 -7.98
CA PRO A 547 1.96 -2.72 -7.28
C PRO A 547 0.96 -2.01 -6.34
N PRO A 548 -0.15 -2.68 -5.98
CA PRO A 548 -1.25 -2.04 -5.26
C PRO A 548 -0.96 -1.70 -3.80
N ALA A 549 -0.04 -2.39 -3.13
CA ALA A 549 0.32 -2.16 -1.73
C ALA A 549 1.81 -1.91 -1.56
N ALA A 550 2.19 -1.16 -0.52
CA ALA A 550 3.57 -0.75 -0.28
C ALA A 550 4.54 -1.93 -0.10
N ALA A 551 4.15 -2.98 0.62
CA ALA A 551 4.95 -4.19 0.80
C ALA A 551 5.31 -4.90 -0.52
N ALA A 552 4.51 -4.71 -1.58
CA ALA A 552 4.77 -5.31 -2.89
C ALA A 552 5.71 -4.47 -3.78
N TRP A 553 6.19 -3.30 -3.33
CA TRP A 553 7.09 -2.43 -4.12
C TRP A 553 8.52 -2.96 -4.20
N TYR A 554 8.85 -3.97 -3.40
CA TYR A 554 10.13 -4.66 -3.53
C TYR A 554 10.35 -5.17 -4.96
N GLY A 555 11.54 -4.90 -5.50
CA GLY A 555 11.92 -5.28 -6.85
C GLY A 555 11.25 -4.49 -7.99
N THR A 556 10.51 -3.41 -7.71
CA THR A 556 9.89 -2.56 -8.75
C THR A 556 10.91 -2.13 -9.81
N PHE A 557 12.04 -1.58 -9.40
CA PHE A 557 13.10 -1.14 -10.33
C PHE A 557 13.95 -2.30 -10.86
N GLY A 558 14.03 -3.42 -10.15
CA GLY A 558 14.78 -4.60 -10.58
C GLY A 558 14.23 -5.26 -11.86
N ARG A 559 12.97 -4.98 -12.20
CA ARG A 559 12.28 -5.50 -13.40
C ARG A 559 12.30 -4.54 -14.58
N VAL A 560 12.81 -3.34 -14.38
CA VAL A 560 12.81 -2.28 -15.41
C VAL A 560 14.03 -2.44 -16.32
N SER A 561 13.80 -2.24 -17.62
CA SER A 561 14.85 -2.08 -18.62
C SER A 561 14.51 -0.96 -19.59
N ILE A 562 15.52 -0.36 -20.20
CA ILE A 562 15.39 0.72 -21.17
C ILE A 562 15.74 0.17 -22.55
N LEU A 563 14.84 0.34 -23.51
CA LEU A 563 15.11 0.03 -24.92
C LEU A 563 15.88 1.18 -25.57
N ASP A 564 16.59 0.85 -26.67
CA ASP A 564 17.29 1.88 -27.47
C ASP A 564 16.28 2.84 -28.11
N HIS A 565 16.53 4.18 -28.06
CA HIS A 565 15.60 5.22 -28.48
C HIS A 565 16.30 6.50 -28.94
#